data_b1958ebab94817854452d384a9d0779d
#
_entry.id   b1958ebab94817854452d384a9d0779d
#
_cell.length_a   1.000
_cell.length_b   1.000
_cell.length_c   1.000
_cell.angle_alpha   90.00
_cell.angle_beta   90.00
_cell.angle_gamma   90.00
#
_symmetry.space_group_name_H-M   'P 1'
#
loop_
_entity.id
_entity.type
_entity.pdbx_description
1 polymer ?
#
loop_
_entity_poly.entity_id
_entity_poly.type
_entity_poly.pdbx_seq_one_letter_code
_entity_poly.pdbx_strand_id
1 'polypeptide(L)'
;MNSPGLQIRRATLDDLPALRSLWANAGLPADELESRLTEFQVVESGGAFAGALGAQIVRQHLRFHSEDYVDFSVADAARELFWERIQKLAASHGVFRVWTQETSPFWTHWGFQPANTETLGRLPDEWKHLAGRWLTLELKNEDAINEALKSQFAGFMDNEKKQTDRIASHGRKIRVFFTVIFFAIGLAGLVLAIYLALHHPLNAR
;
A
#
# COMPACT_ATOMS: atom_id res chain seq x y z
N MET A 1 -12.14 -7.31 39.00
CA MET A 1 -13.49 -7.40 38.42
C MET A 1 -13.32 -8.16 37.11
N ASN A 2 -13.92 -9.35 36.98
CA ASN A 2 -13.90 -10.05 35.69
C ASN A 2 -14.76 -9.23 34.73
N SER A 3 -14.13 -8.62 33.73
CA SER A 3 -14.86 -8.02 32.62
C SER A 3 -15.78 -9.11 32.06
N PRO A 4 -17.07 -8.83 31.84
CA PRO A 4 -17.94 -9.76 31.13
C PRO A 4 -17.20 -10.13 29.86
N GLY A 5 -17.18 -11.44 29.50
CA GLY A 5 -16.34 -11.95 28.41
C GLY A 5 -16.65 -11.24 27.09
N LEU A 6 -16.03 -10.07 26.92
CA LEU A 6 -16.13 -9.28 25.68
C LEU A 6 -15.30 -9.97 24.60
N GLN A 7 -15.89 -10.09 23.43
CA GLN A 7 -15.24 -10.65 22.25
C GLN A 7 -15.47 -9.74 21.05
N ILE A 8 -14.43 -9.58 20.22
CA ILE A 8 -14.54 -8.84 18.97
C ILE A 8 -14.41 -9.76 17.78
N ARG A 9 -15.29 -9.58 16.82
CA ARG A 9 -15.26 -10.25 15.53
C ARG A 9 -15.68 -9.29 14.40
N ARG A 10 -15.43 -9.69 13.16
CA ARG A 10 -15.97 -8.98 12.01
C ARG A 10 -17.48 -9.12 11.96
N ALA A 11 -18.15 -8.04 11.55
CA ALA A 11 -19.59 -8.08 11.31
C ALA A 11 -19.95 -9.03 10.16
N THR A 12 -21.11 -9.68 10.30
CA THR A 12 -21.71 -10.56 9.30
C THR A 12 -23.10 -10.05 8.92
N LEU A 13 -23.73 -10.66 7.93
CA LEU A 13 -25.10 -10.30 7.54
C LEU A 13 -26.10 -10.52 8.68
N ASP A 14 -25.85 -11.47 9.59
CA ASP A 14 -26.71 -11.73 10.73
C ASP A 14 -26.72 -10.59 11.75
N ASP A 15 -25.69 -9.74 11.74
CA ASP A 15 -25.59 -8.57 12.63
C ASP A 15 -26.37 -7.35 12.10
N LEU A 16 -26.79 -7.36 10.83
CA LEU A 16 -27.46 -6.20 10.21
C LEU A 16 -28.64 -5.66 10.98
N PRO A 17 -29.58 -6.47 11.51
CA PRO A 17 -30.69 -5.94 12.28
C PRO A 17 -30.25 -5.16 13.52
N ALA A 18 -29.24 -5.69 14.25
CA ALA A 18 -28.68 -5.04 15.43
C ALA A 18 -27.90 -3.76 15.07
N LEU A 19 -27.07 -3.82 14.02
CA LEU A 19 -26.31 -2.67 13.52
C LEU A 19 -27.21 -1.56 13.02
N ARG A 20 -28.25 -1.84 12.25
CA ARG A 20 -29.24 -0.84 11.79
C ARG A 20 -29.90 -0.12 12.97
N SER A 21 -30.31 -0.91 14.00
CA SER A 21 -30.89 -0.32 15.20
C SER A 21 -29.88 0.57 15.93
N LEU A 22 -28.64 0.13 16.07
CA LEU A 22 -27.58 0.91 16.71
C LEU A 22 -27.34 2.23 15.95
N TRP A 23 -27.11 2.15 14.63
CA TRP A 23 -26.87 3.32 13.79
C TRP A 23 -28.05 4.31 13.78
N ALA A 24 -29.28 3.80 13.71
CA ALA A 24 -30.47 4.64 13.76
C ALA A 24 -30.58 5.39 15.10
N ASN A 25 -30.30 4.71 16.22
CA ASN A 25 -30.31 5.33 17.55
C ASN A 25 -29.22 6.39 17.71
N ALA A 26 -28.05 6.18 17.07
CA ALA A 26 -26.96 7.15 17.03
C ALA A 26 -27.15 8.27 16.00
N GLY A 27 -28.23 8.25 15.22
CA GLY A 27 -28.46 9.24 14.14
C GLY A 27 -27.49 9.10 12.97
N LEU A 28 -26.89 7.91 12.78
CA LEU A 28 -25.97 7.63 11.69
C LEU A 28 -26.73 7.19 10.42
N PRO A 29 -26.15 7.38 9.21
CA PRO A 29 -26.80 7.04 7.93
C PRO A 29 -26.79 5.50 7.70
N ALA A 30 -27.76 4.81 8.28
CA ALA A 30 -27.82 3.35 8.32
C ALA A 30 -27.73 2.69 6.93
N ASP A 31 -28.42 3.24 5.92
CA ASP A 31 -28.43 2.69 4.56
C ASP A 31 -27.05 2.79 3.88
N GLU A 32 -26.32 3.88 4.13
CA GLU A 32 -24.95 4.04 3.65
C GLU A 32 -24.01 3.05 4.35
N LEU A 33 -24.10 2.93 5.67
CA LEU A 33 -23.25 2.06 6.47
C LEU A 33 -23.50 0.58 6.16
N GLU A 34 -24.73 0.20 5.83
CA GLU A 34 -25.04 -1.17 5.41
C GLU A 34 -24.27 -1.58 4.16
N SER A 35 -24.17 -0.70 3.17
CA SER A 35 -23.40 -0.97 1.95
C SER A 35 -21.91 -1.24 2.24
N ARG A 36 -21.44 -0.82 3.42
CA ARG A 36 -20.08 -0.91 3.92
C ARG A 36 -19.93 -1.89 5.10
N LEU A 37 -20.86 -2.82 5.26
CA LEU A 37 -20.88 -3.79 6.38
C LEU A 37 -19.53 -4.48 6.60
N THR A 38 -18.78 -4.74 5.54
CA THR A 38 -17.49 -5.42 5.63
C THR A 38 -16.39 -4.64 6.34
N GLU A 39 -16.59 -3.34 6.58
CA GLU A 39 -15.69 -2.49 7.35
C GLU A 39 -15.92 -2.62 8.86
N PHE A 40 -17.10 -3.14 9.27
CA PHE A 40 -17.47 -3.17 10.68
C PHE A 40 -16.88 -4.34 11.45
N GLN A 41 -16.48 -4.02 12.67
CA GLN A 41 -16.17 -4.96 13.73
C GLN A 41 -17.27 -4.82 14.78
N VAL A 42 -17.75 -5.93 15.32
CA VAL A 42 -18.74 -5.96 16.38
C VAL A 42 -18.13 -6.48 17.68
N VAL A 43 -18.57 -5.92 18.79
CA VAL A 43 -18.24 -6.42 20.13
C VAL A 43 -19.46 -7.13 20.70
N GLU A 44 -19.24 -8.28 21.28
CA GLU A 44 -20.23 -9.08 22.01
C GLU A 44 -19.89 -9.13 23.50
N SER A 45 -20.92 -9.10 24.32
CA SER A 45 -20.83 -9.31 25.77
C SER A 45 -21.66 -10.52 26.15
N GLY A 46 -21.03 -11.59 26.62
CA GLY A 46 -21.73 -12.83 26.93
C GLY A 46 -22.46 -13.47 25.73
N GLY A 47 -21.97 -13.24 24.50
CA GLY A 47 -22.59 -13.73 23.26
C GLY A 47 -23.71 -12.85 22.71
N ALA A 48 -24.06 -11.74 23.38
CA ALA A 48 -25.01 -10.77 22.87
C ALA A 48 -24.30 -9.57 22.22
N PHE A 49 -24.85 -9.04 21.14
CA PHE A 49 -24.36 -7.81 20.48
C PHE A 49 -24.33 -6.64 21.46
N ALA A 50 -23.19 -6.00 21.61
CA ALA A 50 -22.99 -4.92 22.58
C ALA A 50 -22.54 -3.60 21.94
N GLY A 51 -22.02 -3.59 20.70
CA GLY A 51 -21.61 -2.39 20.01
C GLY A 51 -20.84 -2.70 18.74
N ALA A 52 -20.44 -1.63 18.04
CA ALA A 52 -19.73 -1.74 16.78
C ALA A 52 -18.78 -0.56 16.53
N LEU A 53 -17.80 -0.80 15.65
CA LEU A 53 -16.87 0.21 15.14
C LEU A 53 -16.52 -0.13 13.70
N GLY A 54 -16.62 0.86 12.80
CA GLY A 54 -16.17 0.74 11.41
C GLY A 54 -14.67 0.97 11.27
N ALA A 55 -13.99 0.18 10.43
CA ALA A 55 -12.59 0.32 10.12
C ALA A 55 -12.36 0.23 8.61
N GLN A 56 -12.13 1.37 7.99
CA GLN A 56 -11.89 1.53 6.56
C GLN A 56 -10.41 1.70 6.28
N ILE A 57 -9.90 0.98 5.27
CA ILE A 57 -8.51 1.09 4.83
C ILE A 57 -8.49 1.66 3.41
N VAL A 58 -7.69 2.72 3.24
CA VAL A 58 -7.41 3.34 1.95
C VAL A 58 -5.90 3.44 1.81
N ARG A 59 -5.32 2.69 0.89
CA ARG A 59 -3.86 2.57 0.73
C ARG A 59 -3.18 2.19 2.05
N GLN A 60 -2.28 3.03 2.56
CA GLN A 60 -1.57 2.83 3.83
C GLN A 60 -2.15 3.64 5.00
N HIS A 61 -3.40 4.06 4.88
CA HIS A 61 -4.13 4.76 5.91
C HIS A 61 -5.33 3.95 6.37
N LEU A 62 -5.60 3.95 7.66
CA LEU A 62 -6.80 3.36 8.26
C LEU A 62 -7.62 4.46 8.92
N ARG A 63 -8.91 4.47 8.70
CA ARG A 63 -9.86 5.30 9.44
C ARG A 63 -10.79 4.40 10.21
N PHE A 64 -10.94 4.63 11.50
CA PHE A 64 -12.06 4.08 12.25
C PHE A 64 -13.13 5.15 12.49
N HIS A 65 -14.39 4.71 12.50
CA HIS A 65 -15.57 5.59 12.50
C HIS A 65 -16.80 4.88 13.00
N SER A 66 -17.87 5.66 13.26
CA SER A 66 -19.19 5.14 13.63
C SER A 66 -19.11 4.19 14.83
N GLU A 67 -18.31 4.59 15.84
CA GLU A 67 -18.22 3.90 17.11
C GLU A 67 -19.49 4.13 17.92
N ASP A 68 -20.17 3.04 18.25
CA ASP A 68 -21.35 3.14 19.12
C ASP A 68 -21.60 1.84 19.89
N TYR A 69 -22.35 1.94 20.99
CA TYR A 69 -22.60 0.85 21.94
C TYR A 69 -24.07 0.83 22.36
N VAL A 70 -24.58 -0.39 22.59
CA VAL A 70 -25.92 -0.60 23.18
C VAL A 70 -25.94 -0.12 24.64
N ASP A 71 -24.82 -0.36 25.36
CA ASP A 71 -24.59 0.13 26.71
C ASP A 71 -23.17 0.69 26.81
N PHE A 72 -23.07 1.98 27.09
CA PHE A 72 -21.78 2.65 27.23
C PHE A 72 -20.96 2.23 28.45
N SER A 73 -21.53 1.48 29.38
CA SER A 73 -20.79 0.94 30.52
C SER A 73 -19.65 0.00 30.11
N VAL A 74 -19.75 -0.62 28.94
CA VAL A 74 -18.72 -1.51 28.38
C VAL A 74 -17.75 -0.82 27.42
N ALA A 75 -17.99 0.47 27.11
CA ALA A 75 -17.31 1.18 26.02
C ALA A 75 -15.79 1.20 26.17
N ASP A 76 -15.26 1.51 27.35
CA ASP A 76 -13.80 1.61 27.51
C ASP A 76 -13.11 0.25 27.36
N ALA A 77 -13.68 -0.82 27.92
CA ALA A 77 -13.17 -2.16 27.75
C ALA A 77 -13.29 -2.66 26.29
N ALA A 78 -14.38 -2.28 25.62
CA ALA A 78 -14.56 -2.59 24.20
C ALA A 78 -13.56 -1.82 23.30
N ARG A 79 -13.27 -0.55 23.61
CA ARG A 79 -12.26 0.26 22.90
C ARG A 79 -10.85 -0.33 22.98
N GLU A 80 -10.47 -0.89 24.14
CA GLU A 80 -9.18 -1.59 24.25
C GLU A 80 -9.09 -2.75 23.25
N LEU A 81 -10.13 -3.57 23.18
CA LEU A 81 -10.18 -4.68 22.23
C LEU A 81 -10.29 -4.22 20.78
N PHE A 82 -11.07 -3.16 20.49
CA PHE A 82 -11.10 -2.56 19.14
C PHE A 82 -9.74 -2.04 18.75
N TRP A 83 -9.01 -1.39 19.68
CA TRP A 83 -7.67 -0.89 19.41
C TRP A 83 -6.69 -2.01 19.07
N GLU A 84 -6.70 -3.11 19.82
CA GLU A 84 -5.92 -4.29 19.46
C GLU A 84 -6.27 -4.83 18.07
N ARG A 85 -7.54 -4.84 17.73
CA ARG A 85 -8.02 -5.28 16.42
C ARG A 85 -7.56 -4.35 15.30
N ILE A 86 -7.66 -3.04 15.52
CA ILE A 86 -7.19 -2.00 14.57
C ILE A 86 -5.68 -2.15 14.34
N GLN A 87 -4.88 -2.36 15.39
CA GLN A 87 -3.44 -2.56 15.27
C GLN A 87 -3.11 -3.80 14.43
N LYS A 88 -3.81 -4.90 14.63
CA LYS A 88 -3.65 -6.13 13.83
C LYS A 88 -4.02 -5.90 12.37
N LEU A 89 -5.11 -5.19 12.10
CA LEU A 89 -5.51 -4.81 10.74
C LEU A 89 -4.46 -3.88 10.10
N ALA A 90 -4.00 -2.89 10.82
CA ALA A 90 -3.00 -1.95 10.35
C ALA A 90 -1.68 -2.67 10.01
N ALA A 91 -1.25 -3.60 10.85
CA ALA A 91 -0.03 -4.38 10.61
C ALA A 91 -0.16 -5.27 9.36
N SER A 92 -1.30 -5.96 9.20
CA SER A 92 -1.54 -6.88 8.07
C SER A 92 -1.67 -6.17 6.72
N HIS A 93 -2.09 -4.90 6.71
CA HIS A 93 -2.27 -4.10 5.48
C HIS A 93 -1.17 -3.06 5.26
N GLY A 94 -0.12 -3.05 6.09
CA GLY A 94 0.98 -2.09 5.93
C GLY A 94 0.57 -0.63 6.18
N VAL A 95 -0.38 -0.41 7.08
CA VAL A 95 -0.86 0.94 7.42
C VAL A 95 0.21 1.71 8.18
N PHE A 96 0.42 2.97 7.79
CA PHE A 96 1.37 3.88 8.44
C PHE A 96 0.69 4.81 9.43
N ARG A 97 -0.56 5.20 9.15
CA ARG A 97 -1.28 6.23 9.90
C ARG A 97 -2.74 5.85 10.10
N VAL A 98 -3.20 6.05 11.32
CA VAL A 98 -4.60 5.87 11.70
C VAL A 98 -5.27 7.23 11.88
N TRP A 99 -6.53 7.32 11.47
CA TRP A 99 -7.34 8.51 11.50
C TRP A 99 -8.69 8.24 12.15
N THR A 100 -9.24 9.24 12.82
CA THR A 100 -10.60 9.18 13.33
C THR A 100 -11.19 10.57 13.54
N GLN A 101 -12.50 10.63 13.60
CA GLN A 101 -13.28 11.78 14.06
C GLN A 101 -14.01 11.49 15.39
N GLU A 102 -13.79 10.30 15.94
CA GLU A 102 -14.36 9.93 17.24
C GLU A 102 -13.76 10.81 18.35
N THR A 103 -14.64 11.33 19.23
CA THR A 103 -14.26 12.36 20.18
C THR A 103 -13.98 11.84 21.59
N SER A 104 -14.04 10.51 21.80
CA SER A 104 -13.79 9.92 23.11
C SER A 104 -12.38 10.29 23.62
N PRO A 105 -12.24 10.73 24.89
CA PRO A 105 -10.95 10.97 25.52
C PRO A 105 -10.04 9.74 25.54
N PHE A 106 -10.61 8.56 25.45
CA PHE A 106 -9.87 7.30 25.33
C PHE A 106 -8.83 7.35 24.20
N TRP A 107 -9.21 7.84 23.02
CA TRP A 107 -8.32 7.88 21.86
C TRP A 107 -7.15 8.83 22.05
N THR A 108 -7.36 9.97 22.69
CA THR A 108 -6.26 10.89 23.02
C THR A 108 -5.31 10.31 24.07
N HIS A 109 -5.82 9.50 25.00
CA HIS A 109 -4.98 8.77 25.95
C HIS A 109 -4.08 7.75 25.24
N TRP A 110 -4.54 7.14 24.18
CA TRP A 110 -3.77 6.21 23.33
C TRP A 110 -2.84 6.90 22.33
N GLY A 111 -2.66 8.22 22.45
CA GLY A 111 -1.68 8.99 21.69
C GLY A 111 -2.22 9.62 20.41
N PHE A 112 -3.53 9.52 20.14
CA PHE A 112 -4.12 10.27 19.03
C PHE A 112 -4.07 11.77 19.31
N GLN A 113 -3.62 12.53 18.31
CA GLN A 113 -3.49 13.98 18.40
C GLN A 113 -4.32 14.67 17.32
N PRO A 114 -4.78 15.92 17.58
CA PRO A 114 -5.41 16.71 16.54
C PRO A 114 -4.50 16.87 15.33
N ALA A 115 -5.05 16.56 14.16
CA ALA A 115 -4.33 16.75 12.91
C ALA A 115 -4.14 18.25 12.62
N ASN A 116 -2.89 18.67 12.41
CA ASN A 116 -2.57 20.02 11.95
C ASN A 116 -2.71 20.11 10.42
N THR A 117 -2.53 21.31 9.85
CA THR A 117 -2.69 21.57 8.41
C THR A 117 -1.77 20.70 7.56
N GLU A 118 -0.53 20.49 7.97
CA GLU A 118 0.42 19.66 7.25
C GLU A 118 -0.02 18.20 7.23
N THR A 119 -0.42 17.70 8.40
CA THR A 119 -0.91 16.31 8.54
C THR A 119 -2.20 16.10 7.76
N LEU A 120 -3.13 17.08 7.77
CA LEU A 120 -4.35 17.03 6.96
C LEU A 120 -4.06 16.99 5.45
N GLY A 121 -2.93 17.53 5.00
CA GLY A 121 -2.47 17.38 3.62
C GLY A 121 -2.21 15.92 3.21
N ARG A 122 -1.96 15.03 4.17
CA ARG A 122 -1.74 13.59 3.97
C ARG A 122 -3.02 12.77 4.06
N LEU A 123 -4.18 13.40 4.38
CA LEU A 123 -5.47 12.71 4.42
C LEU A 123 -5.83 12.18 3.02
N PRO A 124 -6.22 10.90 2.88
CA PRO A 124 -6.73 10.36 1.62
C PRO A 124 -7.85 11.20 1.01
N ASP A 125 -7.84 11.35 -0.31
CA ASP A 125 -8.84 12.15 -1.03
C ASP A 125 -10.26 11.64 -0.79
N GLU A 126 -10.38 10.33 -0.61
CA GLU A 126 -11.64 9.64 -0.30
C GLU A 126 -12.30 10.13 0.98
N TRP A 127 -11.54 10.75 1.90
CA TRP A 127 -12.05 11.24 3.19
C TRP A 127 -12.06 12.76 3.30
N LYS A 128 -11.51 13.50 2.35
CA LYS A 128 -11.45 14.97 2.39
C LYS A 128 -12.82 15.66 2.38
N HIS A 129 -13.83 14.98 1.87
CA HIS A 129 -15.20 15.48 1.86
C HIS A 129 -15.88 15.40 3.23
N LEU A 130 -15.33 14.63 4.17
CA LEU A 130 -15.89 14.47 5.50
C LEU A 130 -15.54 15.69 6.36
N ALA A 131 -16.56 16.43 6.72
CA ALA A 131 -16.40 17.58 7.63
C ALA A 131 -16.13 17.12 9.06
N GLY A 132 -15.36 17.91 9.82
CA GLY A 132 -15.12 17.65 11.24
C GLY A 132 -13.66 17.74 11.65
N ARG A 133 -13.41 17.54 12.94
CA ARG A 133 -12.07 17.55 13.52
C ARG A 133 -11.46 16.15 13.41
N TRP A 134 -10.30 16.08 12.80
CA TRP A 134 -9.56 14.84 12.69
C TRP A 134 -8.57 14.66 13.83
N LEU A 135 -8.57 13.46 14.40
CA LEU A 135 -7.48 12.94 15.23
C LEU A 135 -6.68 11.95 14.42
N THR A 136 -5.38 11.87 14.67
CA THR A 136 -4.49 10.96 13.95
C THR A 136 -3.40 10.41 14.86
N LEU A 137 -2.98 9.19 14.55
CA LEU A 137 -1.84 8.52 15.17
C LEU A 137 -0.94 7.93 14.07
N GLU A 138 0.32 8.29 14.09
CA GLU A 138 1.34 7.69 13.23
C GLU A 138 1.84 6.38 13.85
N LEU A 139 1.70 5.28 13.11
CA LEU A 139 2.16 3.96 13.56
C LEU A 139 3.59 3.66 13.11
N LYS A 140 3.98 4.20 11.97
CA LYS A 140 5.33 4.04 11.39
C LYS A 140 5.73 5.35 10.75
N ASN A 141 7.02 5.66 10.80
CA ASN A 141 7.54 6.87 10.17
C ASN A 141 7.39 6.77 8.64
N GLU A 142 6.36 7.40 8.13
CA GLU A 142 5.98 7.40 6.72
C GLU A 142 7.08 8.01 5.85
N ASP A 143 7.70 9.09 6.31
CA ASP A 143 8.75 9.78 5.56
C ASP A 143 10.01 8.93 5.44
N ALA A 144 10.43 8.26 6.52
CA ALA A 144 11.58 7.37 6.50
C ALA A 144 11.36 6.14 5.59
N ILE A 145 10.14 5.61 5.57
CA ILE A 145 9.79 4.47 4.71
C ILE A 145 9.76 4.90 3.24
N ASN A 146 9.16 6.06 2.93
CA ASN A 146 9.11 6.59 1.59
C ASN A 146 10.51 6.96 1.06
N GLU A 147 11.39 7.46 1.92
CA GLU A 147 12.77 7.76 1.55
C GLU A 147 13.59 6.49 1.31
N ALA A 148 13.43 5.48 2.17
CA ALA A 148 14.05 4.17 1.97
C ALA A 148 13.56 3.50 0.67
N LEU A 149 12.26 3.59 0.36
CA LEU A 149 11.67 3.07 -0.86
C LEU A 149 12.23 3.79 -2.09
N LYS A 150 12.29 5.13 -2.07
CA LYS A 150 12.87 5.94 -3.15
C LYS A 150 14.34 5.60 -3.39
N SER A 151 15.11 5.41 -2.32
CA SER A 151 16.54 5.05 -2.43
C SER A 151 16.73 3.65 -3.04
N GLN A 152 15.89 2.69 -2.67
CA GLN A 152 15.90 1.36 -3.27
C GLN A 152 15.51 1.39 -4.75
N PHE A 153 14.48 2.16 -5.13
CA PHE A 153 14.08 2.34 -6.53
C PHE A 153 15.18 3.01 -7.35
N ALA A 154 15.83 4.05 -6.81
CA ALA A 154 16.95 4.71 -7.48
C ALA A 154 18.12 3.74 -7.71
N GLY A 155 18.46 2.92 -6.71
CA GLY A 155 19.48 1.89 -6.83
C GLY A 155 19.14 0.80 -7.86
N PHE A 156 17.87 0.40 -7.95
CA PHE A 156 17.40 -0.56 -8.93
C PHE A 156 17.50 -0.01 -10.35
N MET A 157 17.02 1.21 -10.58
CA MET A 157 17.11 1.89 -11.89
C MET A 157 18.55 2.12 -12.34
N ASP A 158 19.47 2.45 -11.42
CA ASP A 158 20.90 2.62 -11.73
C ASP A 158 21.56 1.29 -12.11
N ASN A 159 21.17 0.19 -11.47
CA ASN A 159 21.63 -1.16 -11.83
C ASN A 159 21.11 -1.62 -13.19
N GLU A 160 19.84 -1.37 -13.52
CA GLU A 160 19.30 -1.67 -14.86
C GLU A 160 20.00 -0.86 -15.94
N LYS A 161 20.25 0.43 -15.70
CA LYS A 161 20.98 1.28 -16.64
C LYS A 161 22.40 0.78 -16.86
N LYS A 162 23.11 0.39 -15.80
CA LYS A 162 24.47 -0.21 -15.90
C LYS A 162 24.47 -1.54 -16.64
N GLN A 163 23.44 -2.39 -16.48
CA GLN A 163 23.32 -3.63 -17.26
C GLN A 163 23.05 -3.34 -18.73
N THR A 164 22.16 -2.41 -19.05
CA THR A 164 21.86 -2.02 -20.44
C THR A 164 23.09 -1.42 -21.13
N ASP A 165 23.84 -0.56 -20.44
CA ASP A 165 25.08 0.01 -20.96
C ASP A 165 26.18 -1.05 -21.18
N ARG A 166 26.27 -2.07 -20.32
CA ARG A 166 27.19 -3.21 -20.53
C ARG A 166 26.82 -4.03 -21.76
N ILE A 167 25.54 -4.32 -21.96
CA ILE A 167 25.05 -5.06 -23.15
C ILE A 167 25.29 -4.23 -24.41
N ALA A 168 25.00 -2.93 -24.40
CA ALA A 168 25.24 -2.03 -25.53
C ALA A 168 26.74 -1.89 -25.87
N SER A 169 27.65 -1.91 -24.88
CA SER A 169 29.08 -1.84 -25.08
C SER A 169 29.65 -3.15 -25.68
N HIS A 170 29.10 -4.30 -25.30
CA HIS A 170 29.46 -5.61 -25.90
C HIS A 170 28.98 -5.70 -27.34
N GLY A 171 27.80 -5.25 -27.66
CA GLY A 171 27.27 -5.20 -29.02
C GLY A 171 28.12 -4.33 -29.98
N ARG A 172 28.66 -3.21 -29.50
CA ARG A 172 29.58 -2.36 -30.28
C ARG A 172 30.89 -3.03 -30.55
N LYS A 173 31.51 -3.71 -29.59
CA LYS A 173 32.76 -4.44 -29.76
C LYS A 173 32.63 -5.62 -30.75
N ILE A 174 31.53 -6.35 -30.71
CA ILE A 174 31.22 -7.44 -31.63
C ILE A 174 31.04 -6.89 -33.05
N ARG A 175 30.37 -5.79 -33.25
CA ARG A 175 30.17 -5.15 -34.58
C ARG A 175 31.50 -4.72 -35.20
N VAL A 176 32.38 -4.09 -34.42
CA VAL A 176 33.69 -3.68 -34.88
C VAL A 176 34.54 -4.91 -35.25
N PHE A 177 34.51 -5.98 -34.46
CA PHE A 177 35.24 -7.22 -34.72
C PHE A 177 34.80 -7.89 -36.04
N PHE A 178 33.50 -7.99 -36.28
CA PHE A 178 32.98 -8.52 -37.54
C PHE A 178 33.32 -7.64 -38.74
N THR A 179 33.31 -6.32 -38.59
CA THR A 179 33.71 -5.41 -39.67
C THR A 179 35.18 -5.59 -40.06
N VAL A 180 36.09 -5.73 -39.09
CA VAL A 180 37.52 -5.96 -39.35
C VAL A 180 37.76 -7.30 -40.04
N ILE A 181 37.08 -8.36 -39.63
CA ILE A 181 37.19 -9.69 -40.26
C ILE A 181 36.69 -9.63 -41.70
N PHE A 182 35.57 -8.97 -41.97
CA PHE A 182 35.00 -8.84 -43.32
C PHE A 182 35.96 -8.08 -44.26
N PHE A 183 36.61 -7.03 -43.76
CA PHE A 183 37.64 -6.32 -44.53
C PHE A 183 38.88 -7.16 -44.80
N ALA A 184 39.34 -7.92 -43.82
CA ALA A 184 40.50 -8.80 -43.97
C ALA A 184 40.26 -9.93 -45.01
N ILE A 185 39.06 -10.53 -44.98
CA ILE A 185 38.67 -11.55 -45.97
C ILE A 185 38.56 -10.95 -47.37
N GLY A 186 37.96 -9.75 -47.49
CA GLY A 186 37.84 -9.03 -48.75
C GLY A 186 39.22 -8.72 -49.37
N LEU A 187 40.17 -8.26 -48.54
CA LEU A 187 41.53 -7.94 -48.97
C LEU A 187 42.31 -9.20 -49.42
N ALA A 188 42.16 -10.30 -48.65
CA ALA A 188 42.77 -11.58 -49.02
C ALA A 188 42.21 -12.13 -50.34
N GLY A 189 40.89 -12.02 -50.57
CA GLY A 189 40.26 -12.39 -51.84
C GLY A 189 40.75 -11.56 -53.03
N LEU A 190 40.94 -10.24 -52.82
CA LEU A 190 41.47 -9.34 -53.86
C LEU A 190 42.92 -9.71 -54.23
N VAL A 191 43.75 -9.95 -53.23
CA VAL A 191 45.16 -10.37 -53.44
C VAL A 191 45.21 -11.69 -54.19
N LEU A 192 44.38 -12.67 -53.85
CA LEU A 192 44.29 -13.94 -54.54
C LEU A 192 43.82 -13.77 -55.99
N ALA A 193 42.84 -12.93 -56.25
CA ALA A 193 42.34 -12.65 -57.60
C ALA A 193 43.43 -12.01 -58.47
N ILE A 194 44.22 -11.06 -57.94
CA ILE A 194 45.35 -10.43 -58.65
C ILE A 194 46.43 -11.46 -58.88
N TYR A 195 46.75 -12.34 -57.94
CA TYR A 195 47.73 -13.34 -58.08
C TYR A 195 47.37 -14.35 -59.18
N LEU A 196 46.13 -14.81 -59.26
CA LEU A 196 45.58 -15.69 -60.27
C LEU A 196 45.59 -15.04 -61.67
N ALA A 197 45.23 -13.72 -61.75
CA ALA A 197 45.29 -13.00 -63.02
C ALA A 197 46.71 -12.84 -63.60
N LEU A 198 47.71 -12.73 -62.75
CA LEU A 198 49.07 -12.54 -63.14
C LEU A 198 49.77 -13.86 -63.50
N HIS A 199 49.35 -15.01 -62.91
CA HIS A 199 49.99 -16.33 -63.09
C HIS A 199 49.21 -17.27 -63.97
N HIS A 200 47.99 -16.96 -64.39
CA HIS A 200 47.23 -17.64 -65.42
C HIS A 200 47.08 -16.73 -66.68
N PRO A 201 48.05 -16.79 -67.62
CA PRO A 201 47.83 -16.17 -68.92
C PRO A 201 46.66 -16.87 -69.60
N LEU A 202 45.63 -16.14 -69.94
CA LEU A 202 44.48 -16.61 -70.72
C LEU A 202 45.08 -17.18 -72.06
N ASN A 203 45.13 -18.49 -72.24
CA ASN A 203 45.24 -19.08 -73.53
C ASN A 203 43.98 -18.75 -74.33
N ALA A 204 44.05 -17.70 -75.10
CA ALA A 204 43.06 -17.39 -76.16
C ALA A 204 43.32 -18.34 -77.32
N ARG A 205 42.37 -19.17 -77.60
CA ARG A 205 42.11 -19.75 -78.94
C ARG A 205 40.67 -19.46 -79.27
#